data_6314190e96b57a0daf2908154bd6f54c
#
_entry.id   6314190e96b57a0daf2908154bd6f54c
#
_cell.length_a   1.000
_cell.length_b   1.000
_cell.length_c   1.000
_cell.angle_alpha   90.00
_cell.angle_beta   90.00
_cell.angle_gamma   90.00
#
_symmetry.space_group_name_H-M   'P 1'
#
loop_
_entity.id
_entity.type
_entity.pdbx_description
1 polymer ?
#
loop_
_entity_poly.entity_id
_entity_poly.type
_entity_poly.pdbx_seq_one_letter_code
_entity_poly.pdbx_strand_id
1 'polypeptide(L)'
;MIDTTYRTPAEQASIDKGLQSFFNQVYSRMSVAMMISGLIAYVLGQDMLALIEGGSVQYLPKGFVEFMMSPIVMIVTCFSPLVFLLFGGSAMMSSQNATATKIGLYTIASLFGLSLSTIFVQFTQMSIAQTFVATAAAFAGLSIFGYTTKRDLSGIGRFLFMALIGI
;
A
#
# COMPACT_ATOMS: atom_id res chain seq x y z
N MET A 1 19.66 -14.82 -31.20
CA MET A 1 19.02 -16.09 -30.90
C MET A 1 19.53 -16.52 -29.54
N ILE A 2 18.75 -16.34 -28.49
CA ILE A 2 19.12 -16.78 -27.13
C ILE A 2 18.61 -18.20 -27.02
N ASP A 3 19.56 -19.10 -26.83
CA ASP A 3 19.35 -20.54 -26.78
C ASP A 3 18.56 -20.89 -25.51
N THR A 4 17.26 -21.19 -25.66
CA THR A 4 16.36 -21.57 -24.57
C THR A 4 16.35 -23.08 -24.31
N THR A 5 17.36 -23.81 -24.83
CA THR A 5 17.40 -25.26 -24.87
C THR A 5 18.27 -25.83 -23.75
N TYR A 6 17.64 -26.58 -22.85
CA TYR A 6 18.23 -27.48 -21.85
C TYR A 6 18.83 -26.83 -20.60
N ARG A 7 17.98 -26.20 -19.81
CA ARG A 7 18.32 -26.06 -18.40
C ARG A 7 18.14 -27.41 -17.72
N THR A 8 19.13 -27.81 -16.93
CA THR A 8 19.04 -29.03 -16.15
C THR A 8 17.94 -28.91 -15.09
N PRO A 9 17.24 -30.00 -14.70
CA PRO A 9 16.23 -29.93 -13.63
C PRO A 9 16.76 -29.35 -12.32
N ALA A 10 18.05 -29.48 -12.04
CA ALA A 10 18.71 -28.91 -10.88
C ALA A 10 18.84 -27.36 -10.96
N GLU A 11 19.15 -26.83 -12.16
CA GLU A 11 19.19 -25.37 -12.39
C GLU A 11 17.80 -24.74 -12.31
N GLN A 12 16.78 -25.39 -12.85
CA GLN A 12 15.39 -24.92 -12.70
C GLN A 12 14.96 -24.91 -11.24
N ALA A 13 15.24 -25.95 -10.49
CA ALA A 13 14.92 -26.02 -9.05
C ALA A 13 15.66 -24.94 -8.22
N SER A 14 16.88 -24.58 -8.60
CA SER A 14 17.63 -23.52 -7.92
C SER A 14 17.07 -22.11 -8.22
N ILE A 15 16.66 -21.88 -9.46
CA ILE A 15 16.00 -20.64 -9.90
C ILE A 15 14.64 -20.50 -9.20
N ASP A 16 13.85 -21.55 -9.14
CA ASP A 16 12.53 -21.55 -8.48
C ASP A 16 12.65 -21.26 -6.99
N LYS A 17 13.63 -21.85 -6.30
CA LYS A 17 13.92 -21.55 -4.89
C LYS A 17 14.37 -20.10 -4.68
N GLY A 18 15.23 -19.59 -5.56
CA GLY A 18 15.68 -18.20 -5.53
C GLY A 18 14.50 -17.24 -5.74
N LEU A 19 13.65 -17.52 -6.70
CA LEU A 19 12.45 -16.75 -7.01
C LEU A 19 11.46 -16.77 -5.83
N GLN A 20 11.22 -17.91 -5.24
CA GLN A 20 10.36 -18.09 -4.07
C GLN A 20 10.89 -17.30 -2.86
N SER A 21 12.20 -17.37 -2.60
CA SER A 21 12.84 -16.60 -1.53
C SER A 21 12.71 -15.09 -1.76
N PHE A 22 12.88 -14.64 -3.00
CA PHE A 22 12.70 -13.24 -3.38
C PHE A 22 11.27 -12.77 -3.14
N PHE A 23 10.28 -13.51 -3.62
CA PHE A 23 8.87 -13.17 -3.41
C PHE A 23 8.50 -13.13 -1.93
N ASN A 24 8.95 -14.10 -1.12
CA ASN A 24 8.71 -14.11 0.31
C ASN A 24 9.27 -12.86 1.01
N GLN A 25 10.46 -12.42 0.62
CA GLN A 25 11.05 -11.19 1.17
C GLN A 25 10.26 -9.94 0.75
N VAL A 26 9.81 -9.86 -0.50
CA VAL A 26 9.00 -8.74 -1.00
C VAL A 26 7.67 -8.69 -0.25
N TYR A 27 6.94 -9.80 -0.18
CA TYR A 27 5.65 -9.85 0.50
C TYR A 27 5.76 -9.55 2.00
N SER A 28 6.80 -10.06 2.67
CA SER A 28 7.04 -9.76 4.09
C SER A 28 7.27 -8.26 4.31
N ARG A 29 8.09 -7.62 3.48
CA ARG A 29 8.34 -6.16 3.59
C ARG A 29 7.10 -5.33 3.27
N MET A 30 6.32 -5.73 2.28
CA MET A 30 5.05 -5.08 1.95
C MET A 30 4.06 -5.20 3.11
N SER A 31 3.95 -6.37 3.73
CA SER A 31 3.07 -6.58 4.89
C SER A 31 3.46 -5.68 6.06
N VAL A 32 4.75 -5.57 6.37
CA VAL A 32 5.24 -4.67 7.41
C VAL A 32 4.95 -3.21 7.05
N ALA A 33 5.17 -2.79 5.80
CA ALA A 33 4.87 -1.45 5.34
C ALA A 33 3.37 -1.11 5.46
N MET A 34 2.50 -2.05 5.11
CA MET A 34 1.04 -1.91 5.27
C MET A 34 0.63 -1.82 6.74
N MET A 35 1.25 -2.61 7.63
CA MET A 35 0.99 -2.49 9.07
C MET A 35 1.40 -1.12 9.62
N ILE A 36 2.55 -0.61 9.23
CA ILE A 36 3.01 0.74 9.63
C ILE A 36 2.00 1.80 9.15
N SER A 37 1.60 1.75 7.87
CA SER A 37 0.61 2.65 7.30
C SER A 37 -0.72 2.58 8.06
N GLY A 38 -1.23 1.38 8.32
CA GLY A 38 -2.48 1.17 9.04
C GLY A 38 -2.44 1.66 10.49
N LEU A 39 -1.34 1.42 11.20
CA LEU A 39 -1.16 1.90 12.58
C LEU A 39 -1.13 3.43 12.66
N ILE A 40 -0.39 4.08 11.76
CA ILE A 40 -0.33 5.55 11.72
C ILE A 40 -1.71 6.12 11.40
N ALA A 41 -2.39 5.58 10.39
CA ALA A 41 -3.73 6.00 10.01
C ALA A 41 -4.73 5.86 11.16
N TYR A 42 -4.67 4.74 11.88
CA TYR A 42 -5.57 4.46 13.00
C TYR A 42 -5.31 5.40 14.18
N VAL A 43 -4.06 5.51 14.64
CA VAL A 43 -3.69 6.33 15.81
C VAL A 43 -4.03 7.79 15.57
N LEU A 44 -3.58 8.36 14.45
CA LEU A 44 -3.85 9.76 14.14
C LEU A 44 -5.33 9.99 13.82
N GLY A 45 -5.97 9.07 13.11
CA GLY A 45 -7.39 9.15 12.78
C GLY A 45 -8.29 9.13 14.00
N GLN A 46 -8.00 8.30 15.02
CA GLN A 46 -8.74 8.27 16.28
C GLN A 46 -8.61 9.59 17.07
N ASP A 47 -7.40 10.14 17.13
CA ASP A 47 -7.18 11.40 17.84
C ASP A 47 -7.82 12.60 17.11
N MET A 48 -7.82 12.59 15.76
CA MET A 48 -8.55 13.59 14.96
C MET A 48 -10.06 13.50 15.21
N LEU A 49 -10.62 12.30 15.24
CA LEU A 49 -12.04 12.07 15.49
C LEU A 49 -12.42 12.52 16.92
N ALA A 50 -11.60 12.16 17.90
CA ALA A 50 -11.80 12.58 19.30
C ALA A 50 -11.86 14.10 19.44
N LEU A 51 -11.02 14.86 18.73
CA LEU A 51 -11.07 16.32 18.74
C LEU A 51 -12.37 16.88 18.13
N ILE A 52 -12.89 16.26 17.07
CA ILE A 52 -14.14 16.68 16.43
C ILE A 52 -15.33 16.42 17.36
N GLU A 53 -15.34 15.30 18.07
CA GLU A 53 -16.37 14.93 19.02
C GLU A 53 -16.28 15.69 20.36
N GLY A 54 -15.28 16.59 20.52
CA GLY A 54 -15.07 17.37 21.74
C GLY A 54 -14.44 16.57 22.88
N GLY A 55 -13.89 15.39 22.58
CA GLY A 55 -13.18 14.54 23.51
C GLY A 55 -11.72 14.94 23.73
N SER A 56 -11.02 14.15 24.55
CA SER A 56 -9.58 14.29 24.79
C SER A 56 -8.78 13.43 23.84
N VAL A 57 -7.70 13.99 23.30
CA VAL A 57 -6.71 13.28 22.48
C VAL A 57 -6.00 12.24 23.35
N GLN A 58 -5.89 11.02 22.89
CA GLN A 58 -5.42 9.89 23.70
C GLN A 58 -3.96 9.53 23.43
N TYR A 59 -3.53 9.60 22.17
CA TYR A 59 -2.23 9.07 21.74
C TYR A 59 -1.20 10.15 21.44
N LEU A 60 -1.61 11.29 20.91
CA LEU A 60 -0.73 12.34 20.40
C LEU A 60 -0.96 13.68 21.14
N PRO A 61 0.03 14.59 21.16
CA PRO A 61 -0.17 15.93 21.72
C PRO A 61 -1.26 16.67 20.96
N LYS A 62 -2.20 17.30 21.71
CA LYS A 62 -3.33 18.03 21.14
C LYS A 62 -2.92 19.03 20.05
N GLY A 63 -1.88 19.83 20.31
CA GLY A 63 -1.40 20.82 19.35
C GLY A 63 -0.88 20.22 18.03
N PHE A 64 -0.35 18.99 18.06
CA PHE A 64 0.06 18.29 16.84
C PHE A 64 -1.15 17.85 16.02
N VAL A 65 -2.19 17.32 16.67
CA VAL A 65 -3.41 16.87 15.98
C VAL A 65 -4.16 18.08 15.40
N GLU A 66 -4.27 19.20 16.15
CA GLU A 66 -4.84 20.46 15.65
C GLU A 66 -4.07 21.00 14.43
N PHE A 67 -2.75 20.92 14.46
CA PHE A 67 -1.92 21.30 13.31
C PHE A 67 -2.20 20.41 12.09
N MET A 68 -2.31 19.10 12.28
CA MET A 68 -2.65 18.14 11.20
C MET A 68 -4.05 18.37 10.65
N MET A 69 -4.99 18.85 11.43
CA MET A 69 -6.36 19.18 11.02
C MET A 69 -6.47 20.53 10.29
N SER A 70 -5.41 21.33 10.25
CA SER A 70 -5.39 22.56 9.46
C SER A 70 -5.66 22.26 7.98
N PRO A 71 -6.55 23.00 7.29
CA PRO A 71 -6.94 22.69 5.90
C PRO A 71 -5.76 22.61 4.93
N ILE A 72 -4.78 23.48 5.08
CA ILE A 72 -3.59 23.51 4.25
C ILE A 72 -2.73 22.25 4.49
N VAL A 73 -2.52 21.90 5.77
CA VAL A 73 -1.72 20.72 6.15
C VAL A 73 -2.41 19.44 5.69
N MET A 74 -3.73 19.37 5.80
CA MET A 74 -4.53 18.23 5.34
C MET A 74 -4.37 17.99 3.83
N ILE A 75 -4.43 19.05 3.02
CA ILE A 75 -4.19 18.97 1.58
C ILE A 75 -2.76 18.53 1.29
N VAL A 76 -1.77 19.14 1.93
CA VAL A 76 -0.34 18.78 1.75
C VAL A 76 -0.11 17.33 2.14
N THR A 77 -0.67 16.87 3.25
CA THR A 77 -0.55 15.49 3.72
C THR A 77 -1.20 14.51 2.75
N CYS A 78 -2.36 14.85 2.19
CA CYS A 78 -3.05 14.02 1.20
C CYS A 78 -2.21 13.79 -0.06
N PHE A 79 -1.53 14.82 -0.55
CA PHE A 79 -0.68 14.74 -1.74
C PHE A 79 0.77 14.32 -1.45
N SER A 80 1.19 14.28 -0.18
CA SER A 80 2.58 13.98 0.20
C SER A 80 3.10 12.63 -0.33
N PRO A 81 2.33 11.51 -0.39
CA PRO A 81 2.82 10.27 -0.97
C PRO A 81 3.12 10.40 -2.45
N LEU A 82 2.29 11.14 -3.19
CA LEU A 82 2.48 11.37 -4.62
C LEU A 82 3.74 12.22 -4.88
N VAL A 83 3.91 13.30 -4.13
CA VAL A 83 5.10 14.16 -4.22
C VAL A 83 6.37 13.35 -3.91
N PHE A 84 6.33 12.52 -2.87
CA PHE A 84 7.45 11.65 -2.52
C PHE A 84 7.76 10.64 -3.63
N LEU A 85 6.76 10.04 -4.27
CA LEU A 85 6.96 9.13 -5.40
C LEU A 85 7.62 9.81 -6.59
N LEU A 86 7.18 11.02 -6.94
CA LEU A 86 7.70 11.75 -8.10
C LEU A 86 9.15 12.22 -7.91
N PHE A 87 9.47 12.73 -6.72
CA PHE A 87 10.79 13.33 -6.45
C PHE A 87 11.73 12.39 -5.69
N GLY A 88 11.22 11.67 -4.69
CA GLY A 88 12.00 10.73 -3.88
C GLY A 88 12.18 9.37 -4.56
N GLY A 89 11.20 8.92 -5.31
CA GLY A 89 11.24 7.62 -6.02
C GLY A 89 12.38 7.55 -7.03
N SER A 90 12.62 8.61 -7.80
CA SER A 90 13.70 8.68 -8.77
C SER A 90 15.08 8.62 -8.12
N ALA A 91 15.28 9.33 -7.01
CA ALA A 91 16.53 9.32 -6.23
C ALA A 91 16.81 7.94 -5.62
N MET A 92 15.75 7.22 -5.23
CA MET A 92 15.87 5.87 -4.65
C MET A 92 16.12 4.79 -5.70
N MET A 93 15.50 4.89 -6.88
CA MET A 93 15.77 3.96 -8.00
C MET A 93 17.20 4.15 -8.54
N SER A 94 17.75 5.34 -8.47
CA SER A 94 19.14 5.64 -8.83
C SER A 94 20.15 5.10 -7.79
N SER A 95 19.73 4.91 -6.55
CA SER A 95 20.57 4.39 -5.48
C SER A 95 20.62 2.87 -5.54
N GLN A 96 21.79 2.30 -5.82
CA GLN A 96 22.04 0.84 -5.76
C GLN A 96 22.08 0.31 -4.31
N ASN A 97 21.77 1.13 -3.31
CA ASN A 97 21.78 0.78 -1.91
C ASN A 97 20.44 0.14 -1.48
N ALA A 98 20.49 -1.15 -1.17
CA ALA A 98 19.33 -1.88 -0.63
C ALA A 98 18.74 -1.24 0.65
N THR A 99 19.55 -0.56 1.44
CA THR A 99 19.10 0.15 2.65
C THR A 99 18.29 1.40 2.30
N ALA A 100 18.70 2.18 1.32
CA ALA A 100 17.98 3.36 0.85
C ALA A 100 16.57 2.97 0.34
N THR A 101 16.48 1.88 -0.43
CA THR A 101 15.19 1.36 -0.92
C THR A 101 14.26 0.93 0.20
N LYS A 102 14.78 0.29 1.26
CA LYS A 102 13.98 -0.08 2.44
C LYS A 102 13.47 1.14 3.20
N ILE A 103 14.34 2.12 3.45
CA ILE A 103 13.97 3.36 4.14
C ILE A 103 12.86 4.07 3.36
N GLY A 104 12.97 4.18 2.06
CA GLY A 104 11.93 4.81 1.28
C GLY A 104 10.61 4.05 1.23
N LEU A 105 10.65 2.71 1.21
CA LEU A 105 9.43 1.92 1.33
C LEU A 105 8.68 2.25 2.64
N TYR A 106 9.39 2.33 3.76
CA TYR A 106 8.77 2.67 5.04
C TYR A 106 8.37 4.14 5.13
N THR A 107 9.13 5.04 4.52
CA THR A 107 8.78 6.46 4.43
C THR A 107 7.48 6.65 3.65
N ILE A 108 7.37 6.04 2.47
CA ILE A 108 6.14 6.15 1.67
C ILE A 108 4.95 5.50 2.38
N ALA A 109 5.15 4.37 3.06
CA ALA A 109 4.10 3.73 3.86
C ALA A 109 3.62 4.64 5.00
N SER A 110 4.54 5.34 5.66
CA SER A 110 4.20 6.32 6.70
C SER A 110 3.43 7.53 6.14
N LEU A 111 3.83 8.04 4.99
CA LEU A 111 3.11 9.12 4.30
C LEU A 111 1.71 8.68 3.86
N PHE A 112 1.55 7.45 3.38
CA PHE A 112 0.22 6.89 3.12
C PHE A 112 -0.60 6.76 4.39
N GLY A 113 -0.01 6.35 5.51
CA GLY A 113 -0.69 6.30 6.81
C GLY A 113 -1.21 7.67 7.25
N LEU A 114 -0.38 8.70 7.13
CA LEU A 114 -0.77 10.09 7.41
C LEU A 114 -1.89 10.56 6.47
N SER A 115 -1.80 10.29 5.19
CA SER A 115 -2.83 10.63 4.21
C SER A 115 -4.15 9.91 4.51
N LEU A 116 -4.12 8.63 4.82
CA LEU A 116 -5.30 7.83 5.12
C LEU A 116 -5.96 8.21 6.44
N SER A 117 -5.24 8.82 7.39
CA SER A 117 -5.83 9.28 8.65
C SER A 117 -6.95 10.29 8.45
N THR A 118 -6.90 11.09 7.37
CA THR A 118 -7.94 12.06 7.03
C THR A 118 -9.28 11.42 6.67
N ILE A 119 -9.28 10.15 6.27
CA ILE A 119 -10.50 9.40 5.94
C ILE A 119 -11.37 9.22 7.18
N PHE A 120 -10.77 9.05 8.37
CA PHE A 120 -11.50 8.90 9.64
C PHE A 120 -12.28 10.16 10.02
N VAL A 121 -11.87 11.31 9.51
CA VAL A 121 -12.57 12.60 9.72
C VAL A 121 -13.81 12.73 8.82
N GLN A 122 -13.77 12.13 7.63
CA GLN A 122 -14.82 12.30 6.63
C GLN A 122 -15.84 11.14 6.62
N PHE A 123 -15.43 9.96 7.02
CA PHE A 123 -16.25 8.74 6.95
C PHE A 123 -16.39 8.10 8.32
N THR A 124 -17.56 7.53 8.59
CA THR A 124 -17.78 6.76 9.82
C THR A 124 -16.93 5.50 9.83
N GLN A 125 -16.49 5.08 11.01
CA GLN A 125 -15.71 3.84 11.17
C GLN A 125 -16.42 2.62 10.58
N MET A 126 -17.75 2.57 10.70
CA MET A 126 -18.56 1.47 10.14
C MET A 126 -18.49 1.46 8.61
N SER A 127 -18.55 2.62 7.96
CA SER A 127 -18.45 2.72 6.50
C SER A 127 -17.06 2.28 5.99
N ILE A 128 -16.01 2.67 6.71
CA ILE A 128 -14.63 2.25 6.40
C ILE A 128 -14.49 0.73 6.52
N ALA A 129 -15.00 0.15 7.62
CA ALA A 129 -14.95 -1.29 7.86
C ALA A 129 -15.74 -2.07 6.80
N GLN A 130 -16.93 -1.63 6.45
CA GLN A 130 -17.77 -2.26 5.41
C GLN A 130 -17.08 -2.26 4.04
N THR A 131 -16.50 -1.12 3.64
CA THR A 131 -15.78 -0.99 2.37
C THR A 131 -14.55 -1.89 2.36
N PHE A 132 -13.82 -1.94 3.47
CA PHE A 132 -12.65 -2.81 3.61
C PHE A 132 -13.02 -4.29 3.47
N VAL A 133 -14.05 -4.75 4.18
CA VAL A 133 -14.52 -6.15 4.12
C VAL A 133 -15.02 -6.49 2.72
N ALA A 134 -15.79 -5.61 2.09
CA ALA A 134 -16.30 -5.82 0.74
C ALA A 134 -15.14 -5.95 -0.28
N THR A 135 -14.15 -5.07 -0.18
CA THR A 135 -12.97 -5.10 -1.06
C THR A 135 -12.13 -6.35 -0.81
N ALA A 136 -11.91 -6.72 0.46
CA ALA A 136 -11.18 -7.93 0.81
C ALA A 136 -11.87 -9.19 0.31
N ALA A 137 -13.21 -9.27 0.44
CA ALA A 137 -14.01 -10.39 -0.08
C ALA A 137 -13.93 -10.47 -1.61
N ALA A 138 -14.05 -9.34 -2.32
CA ALA A 138 -13.91 -9.28 -3.77
C ALA A 138 -12.51 -9.74 -4.21
N PHE A 139 -11.46 -9.26 -3.53
CA PHE A 139 -10.09 -9.65 -3.82
C PHE A 139 -9.84 -11.14 -3.56
N ALA A 140 -10.35 -11.68 -2.44
CA ALA A 140 -10.28 -13.11 -2.14
C ALA A 140 -10.98 -13.95 -3.20
N GLY A 141 -12.17 -13.55 -3.63
CA GLY A 141 -12.91 -14.21 -4.71
C GLY A 141 -12.14 -14.23 -6.02
N LEU A 142 -11.59 -13.09 -6.43
CA LEU A 142 -10.77 -12.98 -7.64
C LEU A 142 -9.48 -13.80 -7.53
N SER A 143 -8.86 -13.83 -6.35
CA SER A 143 -7.64 -14.61 -6.09
C SER A 143 -7.90 -16.12 -6.23
N ILE A 144 -8.99 -16.62 -5.63
CA ILE A 144 -9.39 -18.03 -5.76
C ILE A 144 -9.73 -18.36 -7.22
N PHE A 145 -10.45 -17.48 -7.91
CA PHE A 145 -10.77 -17.66 -9.32
C PHE A 145 -9.49 -17.72 -10.18
N GLY A 146 -8.55 -16.78 -9.95
CA GLY A 146 -7.27 -16.76 -10.67
C GLY A 146 -6.41 -17.99 -10.40
N TYR A 147 -6.44 -18.53 -9.16
CA TYR A 147 -5.71 -19.74 -8.81
C TYR A 147 -6.34 -21.01 -9.42
N THR A 148 -7.65 -21.05 -9.54
CA THR A 148 -8.39 -22.24 -10.00
C THR A 148 -8.52 -22.30 -11.53
N THR A 149 -8.50 -21.14 -12.20
CA THR A 149 -8.70 -21.09 -13.66
C THR A 149 -7.47 -21.53 -14.41
N LYS A 150 -7.67 -22.40 -15.40
CA LYS A 150 -6.63 -22.85 -16.35
C LYS A 150 -6.65 -22.08 -17.66
N ARG A 151 -7.54 -21.08 -17.79
CA ARG A 151 -7.68 -20.27 -19.01
C ARG A 151 -6.72 -19.09 -18.99
N ASP A 152 -6.25 -18.70 -20.17
CA ASP A 152 -5.48 -17.46 -20.33
C ASP A 152 -6.36 -16.26 -20.01
N LEU A 153 -6.01 -15.54 -18.95
CA LEU A 153 -6.72 -14.35 -18.46
C LEU A 153 -6.24 -13.05 -19.14
N SER A 154 -5.28 -13.12 -20.05
CA SER A 154 -4.70 -11.94 -20.71
C SER A 154 -5.74 -11.11 -21.47
N GLY A 155 -6.75 -11.75 -22.04
CA GLY A 155 -7.88 -11.09 -22.70
C GLY A 155 -8.76 -10.30 -21.73
N ILE A 156 -9.07 -10.91 -20.60
CA ILE A 156 -9.88 -10.30 -19.52
C ILE A 156 -9.10 -9.14 -18.88
N GLY A 157 -7.80 -9.29 -18.65
CA GLY A 157 -6.94 -8.24 -18.13
C GLY A 157 -6.92 -6.99 -19.01
N ARG A 158 -6.82 -7.16 -20.32
CA ARG A 158 -6.91 -6.05 -21.29
C ARG A 158 -8.27 -5.37 -21.26
N PHE A 159 -9.35 -6.12 -21.20
CA PHE A 159 -10.71 -5.57 -21.10
C PHE A 159 -10.91 -4.78 -19.80
N LEU A 160 -10.46 -5.31 -18.65
CA LEU A 160 -10.53 -4.63 -17.35
C LEU A 160 -9.70 -3.35 -17.33
N PHE A 161 -8.52 -3.36 -17.97
CA PHE A 161 -7.69 -2.17 -18.09
C PHE A 161 -8.37 -1.07 -18.92
N MET A 162 -9.01 -1.44 -20.05
CA MET A 162 -9.80 -0.50 -20.84
C MET A 162 -11.01 0.03 -20.05
N ALA A 163 -11.69 -0.81 -19.30
CA ALA A 163 -12.81 -0.39 -18.47
C ALA A 163 -12.37 0.59 -17.37
N LEU A 164 -11.19 0.38 -16.77
CA LEU A 164 -10.63 1.28 -15.76
C LEU A 164 -10.34 2.69 -16.32
N ILE A 165 -9.90 2.78 -17.58
CA ILE A 165 -9.64 4.07 -18.24
C ILE A 165 -10.94 4.74 -18.66
N GLY A 166 -12.01 3.97 -18.92
CA GLY A 166 -13.30 4.47 -19.40
C GLY A 166 -14.27 4.93 -18.31
N ILE A 167 -13.93 4.75 -17.04
CA ILE A 167 -14.69 5.25 -15.88
C ILE A 167 -14.14 6.62 -15.46
#